data_708957594ec9ab82fc32f1c4b70dcb7c
#
_entry.id   708957594ec9ab82fc32f1c4b70dcb7c
#
_cell.length_a   1.000
_cell.length_b   1.000
_cell.length_c   1.000
_cell.angle_alpha   90.00
_cell.angle_beta   90.00
_cell.angle_gamma   90.00
#
_symmetry.space_group_name_H-M   'P 1'
#
loop_
_entity.id
_entity.type
_entity.pdbx_description
1 polymer ?
#
loop_
_entity_poly.entity_id
_entity_poly.type
_entity_poly.pdbx_seq_one_letter_code
_entity_poly.pdbx_strand_id
1 'polypeptide(L)'
;MQKSIVQADRKVCFLCGRNGNGDPLECHHVFFGKSNKPHSDEDGLVVWLCGERCHRTGKWAAHQCDDTNRYLKREAQNVWEWEKRKKGMTPEEARQAFIARYGKSEL
;
A
#
# COMPACT_ATOMS: atom_id res chain seq x y z
N MET A 1 4.69 6.35 11.96
CA MET A 1 4.10 5.40 10.99
C MET A 1 4.86 4.09 11.04
N GLN A 2 4.17 2.98 10.84
CA GLN A 2 4.80 1.67 10.75
C GLN A 2 5.75 1.62 9.54
N LYS A 3 6.88 0.92 9.68
CA LYS A 3 7.83 0.79 8.58
C LYS A 3 7.17 0.10 7.39
N SER A 4 7.30 0.69 6.20
CA SER A 4 6.71 0.14 4.98
C SER A 4 7.47 -1.11 4.53
N ILE A 5 6.75 -2.20 4.25
CA ILE A 5 7.34 -3.35 3.59
C ILE A 5 7.28 -3.21 2.07
N VAL A 6 6.53 -2.23 1.57
CA VAL A 6 6.42 -1.97 0.13
C VAL A 6 7.58 -1.13 -0.37
N GLN A 7 7.95 -0.09 0.38
CA GLN A 7 9.03 0.84 0.02
C GLN A 7 10.31 0.68 0.84
N ALA A 8 10.24 -0.07 1.91
CA ALA A 8 11.34 -0.17 2.89
C ALA A 8 11.70 1.22 3.43
N ASP A 9 12.97 1.63 3.37
CA ASP A 9 13.43 2.88 3.96
C ASP A 9 13.38 4.08 3.01
N ARG A 10 12.88 3.89 1.80
CA ARG A 10 12.87 4.95 0.79
C ARG A 10 11.78 5.96 1.05
N LYS A 11 12.16 7.17 1.45
CA LYS A 11 11.20 8.25 1.69
C LYS A 11 11.08 9.12 0.43
N VAL A 12 10.45 8.55 -0.59
CA VAL A 12 10.10 9.24 -1.83
C VAL A 12 8.68 8.83 -2.19
N CYS A 13 8.03 9.59 -3.06
CA CYS A 13 6.69 9.22 -3.53
C CYS A 13 6.77 7.88 -4.26
N PHE A 14 5.97 6.93 -3.85
CA PHE A 14 5.94 5.60 -4.45
C PHE A 14 5.51 5.63 -5.92
N LEU A 15 4.66 6.58 -6.28
CA LEU A 15 4.12 6.67 -7.64
C LEU A 15 5.00 7.48 -8.60
N CYS A 16 5.55 8.62 -8.16
CA CYS A 16 6.28 9.49 -9.07
C CYS A 16 7.76 9.67 -8.70
N GLY A 17 8.19 9.20 -7.55
CA GLY A 17 9.59 9.26 -7.13
C GLY A 17 10.06 10.59 -6.56
N ARG A 18 9.18 11.59 -6.46
CA ARG A 18 9.56 12.90 -5.93
C ARG A 18 9.83 12.82 -4.43
N ASN A 19 10.66 13.75 -3.94
CA ASN A 19 11.12 13.74 -2.55
C ASN A 19 10.26 14.57 -1.58
N GLY A 20 9.15 15.11 -2.05
CA GLY A 20 8.26 15.94 -1.23
C GLY A 20 8.59 17.42 -1.29
N ASN A 21 9.57 17.84 -2.08
CA ASN A 21 9.88 19.26 -2.25
C ASN A 21 8.76 19.94 -3.03
N GLY A 22 8.10 20.92 -2.40
CA GLY A 22 6.98 21.65 -3.01
C GLY A 22 5.62 20.95 -2.88
N ASP A 23 5.61 19.67 -2.51
CA ASP A 23 4.39 18.90 -2.29
C ASP A 23 4.72 17.80 -1.28
N PRO A 24 4.64 18.13 0.01
CA PRO A 24 5.13 17.23 1.08
C PRO A 24 4.54 15.82 1.01
N LEU A 25 5.39 14.84 1.27
CA LEU A 25 5.00 13.44 1.28
C LEU A 25 4.05 13.17 2.45
N GLU A 26 3.02 12.38 2.15
CA GLU A 26 2.07 11.93 3.16
C GLU A 26 2.05 10.41 3.19
N CYS A 27 1.81 9.85 4.37
CA CYS A 27 1.68 8.42 4.54
C CYS A 27 0.30 7.98 4.05
N HIS A 28 0.29 7.08 3.08
CA HIS A 28 -0.94 6.50 2.55
C HIS A 28 -1.07 5.06 3.03
N HIS A 29 -2.16 4.76 3.72
CA HIS A 29 -2.50 3.37 4.07
C HIS A 29 -3.14 2.75 2.84
N VAL A 30 -2.47 1.76 2.24
CA VAL A 30 -2.89 1.19 0.95
C VAL A 30 -4.27 0.54 1.06
N PHE A 31 -4.51 -0.22 2.14
CA PHE A 31 -5.83 -0.72 2.46
C PHE A 31 -6.39 0.15 3.57
N PHE A 32 -7.46 0.87 3.26
CA PHE A 32 -8.03 1.85 4.18
C PHE A 32 -9.48 1.49 4.52
N GLY A 33 -10.16 2.40 5.18
CA GLY A 33 -11.47 2.11 5.74
C GLY A 33 -11.32 1.68 7.19
N LYS A 34 -12.42 1.65 7.90
CA LYS A 34 -12.43 1.47 9.35
C LYS A 34 -11.77 0.17 9.80
N SER A 35 -11.98 -0.92 9.06
CA SER A 35 -11.45 -2.23 9.43
C SER A 35 -10.03 -2.45 8.94
N ASN A 36 -9.70 -1.96 7.75
CA ASN A 36 -8.44 -2.31 7.08
C ASN A 36 -7.29 -1.35 7.35
N LYS A 37 -7.57 -0.10 7.69
CA LYS A 37 -6.51 0.86 7.97
C LYS A 37 -5.59 0.39 9.12
N PRO A 38 -6.13 -0.11 10.24
CA PRO A 38 -5.26 -0.66 11.30
C PRO A 38 -4.41 -1.84 10.81
N HIS A 39 -4.97 -2.71 9.95
CA HIS A 39 -4.23 -3.84 9.39
C HIS A 39 -3.08 -3.37 8.50
N SER A 40 -3.34 -2.37 7.62
CA SER A 40 -2.31 -1.77 6.79
C SER A 40 -1.18 -1.20 7.63
N ASP A 41 -1.54 -0.48 8.68
CA ASP A 41 -0.54 0.13 9.56
C ASP A 41 0.32 -0.94 10.24
N GLU A 42 -0.32 -1.94 10.81
CA GLU A 42 0.34 -3.05 11.49
C GLU A 42 1.26 -3.85 10.58
N ASP A 43 0.79 -4.11 9.37
CA ASP A 43 1.51 -4.96 8.41
C ASP A 43 2.56 -4.20 7.59
N GLY A 44 2.59 -2.86 7.71
CA GLY A 44 3.49 -2.05 6.91
C GLY A 44 3.06 -1.88 5.47
N LEU A 45 1.76 -2.02 5.18
CA LEU A 45 1.22 -1.77 3.84
C LEU A 45 0.87 -0.29 3.71
N VAL A 46 1.91 0.53 3.85
CA VAL A 46 1.83 1.97 3.76
C VAL A 46 2.90 2.46 2.79
N VAL A 47 2.62 3.54 2.09
CA VAL A 47 3.57 4.15 1.16
C VAL A 47 3.55 5.65 1.32
N TRP A 48 4.67 6.30 0.95
CA TRP A 48 4.73 7.76 0.86
C TRP A 48 4.17 8.19 -0.49
N LEU A 49 3.32 9.19 -0.50
CA LEU A 49 2.80 9.81 -1.72
C LEU A 49 2.86 11.31 -1.60
N CYS A 50 3.12 12.01 -2.73
CA CYS A 50 2.97 13.45 -2.77
C CYS A 50 1.58 13.82 -2.29
N GLY A 51 1.46 14.76 -1.34
CA GLY A 51 0.20 15.06 -0.66
C GLY A 51 -0.92 15.46 -1.61
N GLU A 52 -0.64 16.37 -2.53
CA GLU A 52 -1.65 16.85 -3.49
C GLU A 52 -1.67 16.01 -4.75
N ARG A 53 -0.51 15.89 -5.40
CA ARG A 53 -0.40 15.28 -6.74
C ARG A 53 -0.77 13.81 -6.78
N CYS A 54 -0.29 13.03 -5.84
CA CYS A 54 -0.43 11.55 -5.91
C CYS A 54 -1.36 10.98 -4.86
N HIS A 55 -1.66 11.72 -3.79
CA HIS A 55 -2.45 11.19 -2.68
C HIS A 55 -3.89 11.69 -2.70
N ARG A 56 -4.11 13.00 -2.68
CA ARG A 56 -5.45 13.54 -2.40
C ARG A 56 -6.20 14.11 -3.60
N THR A 57 -5.59 14.96 -4.40
CA THR A 57 -6.33 15.80 -5.35
C THR A 57 -5.93 15.71 -6.80
N GLY A 58 -4.74 15.24 -7.13
CA GLY A 58 -4.30 15.11 -8.51
C GLY A 58 -5.19 14.16 -9.31
N LYS A 59 -5.18 14.30 -10.64
CA LYS A 59 -5.99 13.48 -11.53
C LYS A 59 -5.77 11.98 -11.32
N TRP A 60 -4.52 11.60 -11.07
CA TRP A 60 -4.14 10.20 -10.87
C TRP A 60 -3.88 9.87 -9.40
N ALA A 61 -4.30 10.76 -8.48
CA ALA A 61 -4.09 10.54 -7.05
C ALA A 61 -4.84 9.31 -6.57
N ALA A 62 -4.28 8.65 -5.55
CA ALA A 62 -4.84 7.40 -5.01
C ALA A 62 -6.31 7.57 -4.59
N HIS A 63 -6.66 8.71 -4.01
CA HIS A 63 -8.04 8.96 -3.57
C HIS A 63 -8.95 9.50 -4.66
N GLN A 64 -8.44 9.73 -5.89
CA GLN A 64 -9.24 10.26 -7.00
C GLN A 64 -9.33 9.30 -8.18
N CYS A 65 -8.48 8.30 -8.24
CA CYS A 65 -8.39 7.42 -9.40
C CYS A 65 -8.43 5.95 -8.97
N ASP A 66 -9.48 5.23 -9.36
CA ASP A 66 -9.64 3.83 -9.00
C ASP A 66 -8.52 2.95 -9.53
N ASP A 67 -8.02 3.24 -10.73
CA ASP A 67 -6.94 2.47 -11.33
C ASP A 67 -5.65 2.61 -10.52
N THR A 68 -5.33 3.84 -10.08
CA THR A 68 -4.16 4.09 -9.23
C THR A 68 -4.30 3.38 -7.89
N ASN A 69 -5.47 3.49 -7.28
CA ASN A 69 -5.75 2.83 -6.01
C ASN A 69 -5.59 1.31 -6.14
N ARG A 70 -6.11 0.74 -7.21
CA ARG A 70 -6.03 -0.70 -7.48
C ARG A 70 -4.59 -1.15 -7.72
N TYR A 71 -3.82 -0.34 -8.45
CA TYR A 71 -2.39 -0.61 -8.66
C TYR A 71 -1.65 -0.71 -7.32
N LEU A 72 -1.87 0.27 -6.44
CA LEU A 72 -1.22 0.26 -5.12
C LEU A 72 -1.62 -0.97 -4.31
N LYS A 73 -2.89 -1.34 -4.35
CA LYS A 73 -3.39 -2.52 -3.62
C LYS A 73 -2.77 -3.81 -4.13
N ARG A 74 -2.63 -3.96 -5.44
CA ARG A 74 -1.99 -5.14 -6.03
C ARG A 74 -0.52 -5.24 -5.64
N GLU A 75 0.19 -4.10 -5.69
CA GLU A 75 1.59 -4.09 -5.29
C GLU A 75 1.76 -4.45 -3.82
N ALA A 76 0.93 -3.88 -2.97
CA ALA A 76 0.97 -4.16 -1.54
C ALA A 76 0.64 -5.63 -1.24
N GLN A 77 -0.40 -6.17 -1.88
CA GLN A 77 -0.78 -7.56 -1.69
C GLN A 77 0.32 -8.51 -2.15
N ASN A 78 0.96 -8.24 -3.30
CA ASN A 78 2.07 -9.05 -3.79
C ASN A 78 3.20 -9.12 -2.77
N VAL A 79 3.58 -7.99 -2.18
CA VAL A 79 4.63 -7.95 -1.17
C VAL A 79 4.22 -8.70 0.09
N TRP A 80 2.97 -8.49 0.55
CA TRP A 80 2.46 -9.16 1.74
C TRP A 80 2.47 -10.69 1.58
N GLU A 81 1.98 -11.17 0.44
CA GLU A 81 1.96 -12.61 0.16
C GLU A 81 3.37 -13.17 0.02
N TRP A 82 4.27 -12.41 -0.61
CA TRP A 82 5.67 -12.82 -0.74
C TRP A 82 6.32 -12.99 0.64
N GLU A 83 6.08 -12.06 1.56
CA GLU A 83 6.62 -12.16 2.92
C GLU A 83 6.12 -13.43 3.63
N LYS A 84 4.83 -13.78 3.45
CA LYS A 84 4.28 -15.01 4.04
C LYS A 84 4.86 -16.25 3.40
N ARG A 85 5.07 -16.24 2.09
CA ARG A 85 5.68 -17.37 1.38
C ARG A 85 7.12 -17.58 1.83
N LYS A 86 7.86 -16.52 2.06
CA LYS A 86 9.23 -16.62 2.59
C LYS A 86 9.24 -17.28 3.98
N LYS A 87 8.16 -17.18 4.72
CA LYS A 87 8.04 -17.79 6.05
C LYS A 87 7.49 -19.22 5.99
N GLY A 88 7.27 -19.77 4.81
CA GLY A 88 6.89 -21.16 4.62
C GLY A 88 5.48 -21.42 4.13
N MET A 89 4.67 -20.38 3.91
CA MET A 89 3.33 -20.59 3.36
C MET A 89 3.40 -20.93 1.87
N THR A 90 2.49 -21.79 1.42
CA THR A 90 2.30 -22.00 -0.02
C THR A 90 1.62 -20.76 -0.61
N PRO A 91 1.66 -20.56 -1.95
CA PRO A 91 0.93 -19.47 -2.58
C PRO A 91 -0.56 -19.45 -2.23
N GLU A 92 -1.20 -20.62 -2.17
CA GLU A 92 -2.62 -20.72 -1.82
C GLU A 92 -2.87 -20.34 -0.37
N GLU A 93 -2.01 -20.76 0.54
CA GLU A 93 -2.12 -20.41 1.95
C GLU A 93 -1.95 -18.90 2.17
N ALA A 94 -0.96 -18.30 1.49
CA ALA A 94 -0.74 -16.86 1.58
C ALA A 94 -1.95 -16.07 1.06
N ARG A 95 -2.54 -16.51 -0.06
CA ARG A 95 -3.73 -15.88 -0.62
C ARG A 95 -4.91 -15.96 0.34
N GLN A 96 -5.16 -17.14 0.90
CA GLN A 96 -6.28 -17.32 1.82
C GLN A 96 -6.08 -16.51 3.11
N ALA A 97 -4.83 -16.43 3.59
CA ALA A 97 -4.50 -15.62 4.76
C ALA A 97 -4.75 -14.13 4.47
N PHE A 98 -4.40 -13.67 3.27
CA PHE A 98 -4.65 -12.29 2.88
C PHE A 98 -6.15 -11.98 2.86
N ILE A 99 -6.94 -12.85 2.23
CA ILE A 99 -8.40 -12.68 2.14
C ILE A 99 -9.02 -12.67 3.55
N ALA A 100 -8.56 -13.55 4.44
CA ALA A 100 -9.07 -13.61 5.81
C ALA A 100 -8.81 -12.30 6.57
N ARG A 101 -7.68 -11.64 6.28
CA ARG A 101 -7.29 -10.42 6.98
C ARG A 101 -7.89 -9.16 6.38
N TYR A 102 -7.91 -9.05 5.04
CA TYR A 102 -8.33 -7.84 4.33
C TYR A 102 -9.70 -7.93 3.68
N GLY A 103 -10.30 -9.10 3.64
CA GLY A 103 -11.65 -9.31 3.15
C GLY A 103 -11.78 -9.83 1.73
N LYS A 104 -10.81 -9.54 0.87
CA LYS A 104 -10.83 -10.02 -0.51
C LYS A 104 -9.43 -9.89 -1.13
N SER A 105 -9.24 -10.56 -2.27
CA SER A 105 -8.02 -10.44 -3.07
C SER A 105 -8.19 -9.35 -4.13
N GLU A 106 -7.13 -8.59 -4.37
CA GLU A 106 -7.06 -7.63 -5.48
C GLU A 106 -6.30 -8.22 -6.68
N LEU A 107 -5.79 -9.43 -6.52
CA LEU A 107 -5.02 -10.12 -7.57
C LEU A 107 -5.90 -11.08 -8.37
#